data_4d124fc22264fd34312ce641871aa00a
#
_entry.id   4d124fc22264fd34312ce641871aa00a
#
_cell.length_a   1.000
_cell.length_b   1.000
_cell.length_c   1.000
_cell.angle_alpha   90.00
_cell.angle_beta   90.00
_cell.angle_gamma   90.00
#
_symmetry.space_group_name_H-M   'P 1'
#
loop_
_entity.id
_entity.type
_entity.pdbx_description
1 polymer ?
#
loop_
_entity_poly.entity_id
_entity_poly.type
_entity_poly.pdbx_seq_one_letter_code
_entity_poly.pdbx_strand_id
1 'polypeptide(L)'
;MSLYGLIIGIALVVGITFFQKKNVLISKKKEDNFIFGLIISAIIGARIYGVIAAWEYFSQNLIQMLNLRTGGLGIFGGLIGGILFIIYFSKKNKIKFLDITNLIVPIIPLCQSIGRWGNFFNHEIYGVHNEPIWLYESILLFVFFLFVRKLKHHQTAIYLIYYGVIRFILEFIRTDTIPLFMISFAQFLSLLFIVLGLIIIKYENTRH
;
A
#
# COMPACT_ATOMS: atom_id res chain seq x y z
N MET A 1 -3.77 23.57 -2.76
CA MET A 1 -3.59 22.11 -2.92
C MET A 1 -2.13 21.81 -2.64
N SER A 2 -1.80 20.89 -1.73
CA SER A 2 -0.38 20.55 -1.51
C SER A 2 0.14 19.74 -2.71
N LEU A 3 1.40 19.95 -3.09
CA LEU A 3 2.06 19.17 -4.16
C LEU A 3 2.02 17.67 -3.85
N TYR A 4 2.13 17.31 -2.58
CA TYR A 4 1.97 15.94 -2.12
C TYR A 4 0.60 15.36 -2.52
N GLY A 5 -0.48 16.08 -2.24
CA GLY A 5 -1.84 15.63 -2.60
C GLY A 5 -2.04 15.48 -4.11
N LEU A 6 -1.43 16.35 -4.92
CA LEU A 6 -1.44 16.24 -6.38
C LEU A 6 -0.75 14.95 -6.85
N ILE A 7 0.43 14.64 -6.30
CA ILE A 7 1.19 13.44 -6.66
C ILE A 7 0.43 12.17 -6.29
N ILE A 8 -0.19 12.14 -5.11
CA ILE A 8 -1.04 11.00 -4.71
C ILE A 8 -2.24 10.86 -5.65
N GLY A 9 -2.86 11.98 -6.04
CA GLY A 9 -3.93 11.98 -7.04
C GLY A 9 -3.49 11.39 -8.38
N ILE A 10 -2.31 11.79 -8.89
CA ILE A 10 -1.72 11.23 -10.11
C ILE A 10 -1.47 9.73 -9.96
N ALA A 11 -0.87 9.30 -8.85
CA ALA A 11 -0.61 7.89 -8.57
C ALA A 11 -1.91 7.07 -8.59
N LEU A 12 -2.99 7.61 -8.01
CA LEU A 12 -4.30 6.97 -8.00
C LEU A 12 -4.90 6.84 -9.41
N VAL A 13 -4.88 7.92 -10.21
CA VAL A 13 -5.40 7.90 -11.59
C VAL A 13 -4.62 6.91 -12.44
N VAL A 14 -3.28 6.90 -12.35
CA VAL A 14 -2.42 5.93 -13.02
C VAL A 14 -2.77 4.50 -12.59
N GLY A 15 -2.91 4.27 -11.29
CA GLY A 15 -3.28 2.97 -10.74
C GLY A 15 -4.63 2.46 -11.26
N ILE A 16 -5.67 3.30 -11.25
CA ILE A 16 -7.00 2.98 -11.78
C ILE A 16 -6.91 2.64 -13.27
N THR A 17 -6.20 3.45 -14.06
CA THR A 17 -6.07 3.24 -15.51
C THR A 17 -5.39 1.90 -15.82
N PHE A 18 -4.32 1.55 -15.09
CA PHE A 18 -3.66 0.25 -15.25
C PHE A 18 -4.53 -0.90 -14.80
N PHE A 19 -5.26 -0.74 -13.69
CA PHE A 19 -6.22 -1.73 -13.22
C PHE A 19 -7.29 -2.01 -14.28
N GLN A 20 -7.94 -0.99 -14.81
CA GLN A 20 -8.99 -1.12 -15.83
C GLN A 20 -8.48 -1.81 -17.12
N LYS A 21 -7.23 -1.53 -17.51
CA LYS A 21 -6.60 -2.19 -18.67
C LYS A 21 -6.28 -3.67 -18.43
N LYS A 22 -5.95 -4.06 -17.19
CA LYS A 22 -5.58 -5.44 -16.83
C LYS A 22 -6.75 -6.26 -16.30
N ASN A 23 -7.86 -5.64 -15.96
CA ASN A 23 -8.99 -6.31 -15.36
C ASN A 23 -9.64 -7.31 -16.32
N VAL A 24 -9.51 -8.59 -16.01
CA VAL A 24 -10.13 -9.72 -16.68
C VAL A 24 -11.06 -10.52 -15.76
N LEU A 25 -11.08 -10.21 -14.46
CA LEU A 25 -11.80 -10.98 -13.44
C LEU A 25 -13.13 -10.33 -13.05
N ILE A 26 -13.16 -9.00 -13.00
CA ILE A 26 -14.32 -8.24 -12.54
C ILE A 26 -15.06 -7.71 -13.74
N SER A 27 -16.34 -8.05 -13.86
CA SER A 27 -17.16 -7.58 -14.98
C SER A 27 -17.21 -6.04 -15.02
N LYS A 28 -17.26 -5.45 -16.21
CA LYS A 28 -17.30 -3.99 -16.42
C LYS A 28 -18.40 -3.31 -15.60
N LYS A 29 -19.57 -3.96 -15.47
CA LYS A 29 -20.68 -3.46 -14.67
C LYS A 29 -20.37 -3.32 -13.17
N LYS A 30 -19.41 -4.10 -12.64
CA LYS A 30 -19.00 -4.09 -11.22
C LYS A 30 -17.66 -3.40 -10.98
N GLU A 31 -16.94 -3.06 -12.04
CA GLU A 31 -15.58 -2.52 -11.98
C GLU A 31 -15.55 -1.18 -11.24
N ASP A 32 -16.42 -0.25 -11.60
CA ASP A 32 -16.49 1.06 -10.95
C ASP A 32 -16.89 0.92 -9.48
N ASN A 33 -17.86 0.07 -9.16
CA ASN A 33 -18.24 -0.21 -7.77
C ASN A 33 -17.10 -0.81 -6.98
N PHE A 34 -16.26 -1.63 -7.60
CA PHE A 34 -15.07 -2.19 -6.96
C PHE A 34 -14.03 -1.11 -6.68
N ILE A 35 -13.72 -0.26 -7.67
CA ILE A 35 -12.74 0.83 -7.55
C ILE A 35 -13.20 1.82 -6.46
N PHE A 36 -14.42 2.33 -6.55
CA PHE A 36 -14.96 3.27 -5.56
C PHE A 36 -15.04 2.65 -4.17
N GLY A 37 -15.51 1.41 -4.05
CA GLY A 37 -15.59 0.71 -2.77
C GLY A 37 -14.23 0.52 -2.13
N LEU A 38 -13.20 0.15 -2.91
CA LEU A 38 -11.83 -0.01 -2.44
C LEU A 38 -11.26 1.32 -1.92
N ILE A 39 -11.42 2.40 -2.69
CA ILE A 39 -10.92 3.74 -2.32
C ILE A 39 -11.63 4.24 -1.06
N ILE A 40 -12.96 4.18 -1.01
CA ILE A 40 -13.74 4.66 0.13
C ILE A 40 -13.38 3.87 1.39
N SER A 41 -13.31 2.55 1.29
CA SER A 41 -12.95 1.70 2.44
C SER A 41 -11.53 1.95 2.93
N ALA A 42 -10.58 2.20 2.02
CA ALA A 42 -9.23 2.58 2.40
C ALA A 42 -9.17 3.95 3.09
N ILE A 43 -9.92 4.95 2.60
CA ILE A 43 -9.98 6.27 3.22
C ILE A 43 -10.62 6.19 4.61
N ILE A 44 -11.73 5.47 4.74
CA ILE A 44 -12.41 5.28 6.03
C ILE A 44 -11.47 4.58 7.02
N GLY A 45 -10.84 3.50 6.61
CA GLY A 45 -9.88 2.78 7.46
C GLY A 45 -8.71 3.65 7.87
N ALA A 46 -8.12 4.39 6.94
CA ALA A 46 -7.04 5.34 7.22
C ALA A 46 -7.45 6.40 8.23
N ARG A 47 -8.68 6.91 8.12
CA ARG A 47 -9.21 7.91 9.05
C ARG A 47 -9.47 7.33 10.43
N ILE A 48 -10.11 6.17 10.53
CA ILE A 48 -10.36 5.49 11.81
C ILE A 48 -9.03 5.27 12.55
N TYR A 49 -8.02 4.72 11.86
CA TYR A 49 -6.70 4.52 12.45
C TYR A 49 -6.07 5.85 12.90
N GLY A 50 -6.11 6.88 12.06
CA GLY A 50 -5.55 8.20 12.39
C GLY A 50 -6.23 8.85 13.59
N VAL A 51 -7.54 8.72 13.71
CA VAL A 51 -8.31 9.21 14.87
C VAL A 51 -7.92 8.46 16.14
N ILE A 52 -7.79 7.13 16.07
CA ILE A 52 -7.38 6.32 17.23
C ILE A 52 -5.94 6.69 17.65
N ALA A 53 -5.03 6.82 16.70
CA ALA A 53 -3.62 7.14 16.96
C ALA A 53 -3.41 8.55 17.55
N ALA A 54 -4.30 9.50 17.24
CA ALA A 54 -4.24 10.87 17.75
C ALA A 54 -5.48 11.19 18.60
N TRP A 55 -5.94 10.24 19.42
CA TRP A 55 -7.17 10.35 20.20
C TRP A 55 -7.22 11.58 21.12
N GLU A 56 -6.11 11.93 21.75
CA GLU A 56 -6.01 13.11 22.62
C GLU A 56 -6.41 14.41 21.90
N TYR A 57 -5.99 14.56 20.65
CA TYR A 57 -6.36 15.71 19.81
C TYR A 57 -7.83 15.64 19.37
N PHE A 58 -8.29 14.49 18.89
CA PHE A 58 -9.63 14.37 18.31
C PHE A 58 -10.75 14.31 19.37
N SER A 59 -10.47 13.82 20.58
CA SER A 59 -11.44 13.80 21.68
C SER A 59 -11.88 15.19 22.12
N GLN A 60 -11.02 16.19 21.95
CA GLN A 60 -11.33 17.59 22.28
C GLN A 60 -12.17 18.30 21.20
N ASN A 61 -12.18 17.77 19.97
CA ASN A 61 -12.93 18.35 18.86
C ASN A 61 -13.42 17.27 17.88
N LEU A 62 -14.58 16.68 18.19
CA LEU A 62 -15.17 15.55 17.46
C LEU A 62 -15.46 15.88 15.98
N ILE A 63 -15.78 17.13 15.65
CA ILE A 63 -16.05 17.54 14.27
C ILE A 63 -14.81 17.38 13.39
N GLN A 64 -13.62 17.56 13.96
CA GLN A 64 -12.35 17.36 13.23
C GLN A 64 -12.14 15.90 12.80
N MET A 65 -12.81 14.93 13.43
CA MET A 65 -12.74 13.53 13.00
C MET A 65 -13.27 13.34 11.57
N LEU A 66 -14.17 14.19 11.10
CA LEU A 66 -14.73 14.12 9.75
C LEU A 66 -13.93 14.95 8.74
N ASN A 67 -13.05 15.83 9.21
CA ASN A 67 -12.29 16.74 8.34
C ASN A 67 -11.02 16.06 7.81
N LEU A 68 -11.09 15.50 6.60
CA LEU A 68 -9.95 14.85 5.95
C LEU A 68 -8.83 15.84 5.53
N ARG A 69 -9.12 17.15 5.48
CA ARG A 69 -8.15 18.17 5.05
C ARG A 69 -7.07 18.44 6.09
N THR A 70 -7.34 18.17 7.35
CA THR A 70 -6.40 18.38 8.46
C THR A 70 -5.32 17.30 8.56
N GLY A 71 -5.29 16.35 7.64
CA GLY A 71 -4.39 15.20 7.71
C GLY A 71 -4.89 14.11 8.67
N GLY A 72 -3.97 13.38 9.33
CA GLY A 72 -4.33 12.31 10.26
C GLY A 72 -4.91 11.07 9.56
N LEU A 73 -4.39 10.74 8.39
CA LEU A 73 -4.69 9.50 7.67
C LEU A 73 -3.58 8.49 7.92
N GLY A 74 -3.89 7.39 8.58
CA GLY A 74 -2.91 6.36 8.87
C GLY A 74 -2.86 5.27 7.79
N ILE A 75 -1.68 5.02 7.24
CA ILE A 75 -1.47 4.05 6.16
C ILE A 75 -1.92 2.63 6.53
N PHE A 76 -1.68 2.21 7.78
CA PHE A 76 -2.09 0.88 8.25
C PHE A 76 -3.61 0.72 8.26
N GLY A 77 -4.34 1.75 8.67
CA GLY A 77 -5.79 1.74 8.61
C GLY A 77 -6.31 1.65 7.17
N GLY A 78 -5.67 2.36 6.24
CA GLY A 78 -5.98 2.29 4.81
C GLY A 78 -5.77 0.89 4.24
N LEU A 79 -4.67 0.23 4.59
CA LEU A 79 -4.40 -1.15 4.18
C LEU A 79 -5.45 -2.12 4.76
N ILE A 80 -5.76 -2.01 6.05
CA ILE A 80 -6.77 -2.85 6.71
C ILE A 80 -8.14 -2.64 6.04
N GLY A 81 -8.57 -1.39 5.85
CA GLY A 81 -9.84 -1.07 5.20
C GLY A 81 -9.92 -1.62 3.77
N GLY A 82 -8.84 -1.47 2.99
CA GLY A 82 -8.73 -2.02 1.64
C GLY A 82 -8.81 -3.55 1.62
N ILE A 83 -8.06 -4.24 2.50
CA ILE A 83 -8.08 -5.70 2.62
C ILE A 83 -9.46 -6.21 3.02
N LEU A 84 -10.10 -5.59 4.00
CA LEU A 84 -11.46 -5.96 4.44
C LEU A 84 -12.47 -5.82 3.30
N PHE A 85 -12.36 -4.75 2.50
CA PHE A 85 -13.21 -4.57 1.33
C PHE A 85 -12.96 -5.65 0.27
N ILE A 86 -11.70 -6.00 -0.01
CA ILE A 86 -11.38 -7.06 -0.96
C ILE A 86 -11.93 -8.40 -0.49
N ILE A 87 -11.84 -8.73 0.81
CA ILE A 87 -12.43 -9.94 1.39
C ILE A 87 -13.95 -9.94 1.21
N TYR A 88 -14.63 -8.83 1.53
CA TYR A 88 -16.07 -8.68 1.34
C TYR A 88 -16.46 -8.87 -0.13
N PHE A 89 -15.78 -8.16 -1.04
CA PHE A 89 -16.06 -8.22 -2.48
C PHE A 89 -15.81 -9.62 -3.06
N SER A 90 -14.73 -10.26 -2.66
CA SER A 90 -14.36 -11.63 -3.00
C SER A 90 -15.48 -12.61 -2.64
N LYS A 91 -15.94 -12.59 -1.39
CA LYS A 91 -17.03 -13.45 -0.91
C LYS A 91 -18.34 -13.18 -1.64
N LYS A 92 -18.73 -11.91 -1.78
CA LYS A 92 -19.97 -11.49 -2.43
C LYS A 92 -20.04 -11.90 -3.91
N ASN A 93 -18.90 -11.86 -4.61
CA ASN A 93 -18.86 -12.15 -6.05
C ASN A 93 -18.33 -13.55 -6.37
N LYS A 94 -18.02 -14.37 -5.36
CA LYS A 94 -17.46 -15.72 -5.52
C LYS A 94 -16.16 -15.76 -6.33
N ILE A 95 -15.34 -14.69 -6.22
CA ILE A 95 -14.00 -14.60 -6.81
C ILE A 95 -13.00 -14.89 -5.69
N LYS A 96 -11.95 -15.66 -5.94
CA LYS A 96 -10.96 -15.95 -4.90
C LYS A 96 -10.19 -14.68 -4.51
N PHE A 97 -9.94 -14.51 -3.21
CA PHE A 97 -9.19 -13.36 -2.67
C PHE A 97 -7.84 -13.17 -3.35
N LEU A 98 -7.06 -14.24 -3.50
CA LEU A 98 -5.74 -14.18 -4.13
C LEU A 98 -5.80 -13.81 -5.61
N ASP A 99 -6.85 -14.17 -6.34
CA ASP A 99 -6.99 -13.79 -7.74
C ASP A 99 -7.19 -12.27 -7.85
N ILE A 100 -8.00 -11.67 -6.95
CA ILE A 100 -8.19 -10.22 -6.90
C ILE A 100 -6.88 -9.52 -6.49
N THR A 101 -6.19 -10.01 -5.48
CA THR A 101 -4.92 -9.40 -5.05
C THR A 101 -3.83 -9.54 -6.12
N ASN A 102 -3.73 -10.67 -6.81
CA ASN A 102 -2.81 -10.85 -7.94
C ASN A 102 -3.12 -9.91 -9.13
N LEU A 103 -4.37 -9.46 -9.27
CA LEU A 103 -4.73 -8.45 -10.27
C LEU A 103 -4.30 -7.04 -9.85
N ILE A 104 -4.43 -6.68 -8.54
CA ILE A 104 -4.17 -5.33 -8.03
C ILE A 104 -2.69 -5.11 -7.71
N VAL A 105 -2.08 -6.07 -7.02
CA VAL A 105 -0.75 -5.93 -6.44
C VAL A 105 0.34 -5.57 -7.44
N PRO A 106 0.36 -6.05 -8.70
CA PRO A 106 1.35 -5.60 -9.67
C PRO A 106 1.35 -4.10 -9.97
N ILE A 107 0.26 -3.41 -9.64
CA ILE A 107 0.11 -1.98 -9.90
C ILE A 107 0.61 -1.15 -8.71
N ILE A 108 0.57 -1.72 -7.51
CA ILE A 108 0.96 -1.03 -6.27
C ILE A 108 2.38 -0.46 -6.33
N PRO A 109 3.42 -1.19 -6.78
CA PRO A 109 4.78 -0.65 -6.86
C PRO A 109 4.89 0.60 -7.74
N LEU A 110 4.12 0.68 -8.83
CA LEU A 110 4.07 1.87 -9.67
C LEU A 110 3.47 3.05 -8.92
N CYS A 111 2.34 2.85 -8.25
CA CYS A 111 1.70 3.89 -7.44
C CYS A 111 2.61 4.35 -6.30
N GLN A 112 3.29 3.42 -5.63
CA GLN A 112 4.26 3.73 -4.59
C GLN A 112 5.45 4.51 -5.12
N SER A 113 6.02 4.10 -6.27
CA SER A 113 7.12 4.80 -6.92
C SER A 113 6.77 6.27 -7.21
N ILE A 114 5.59 6.52 -7.76
CA ILE A 114 5.09 7.88 -7.98
C ILE A 114 4.89 8.61 -6.63
N GLY A 115 4.29 7.95 -5.65
CA GLY A 115 4.02 8.51 -4.33
C GLY A 115 5.28 8.97 -3.58
N ARG A 116 6.44 8.29 -3.79
CA ARG A 116 7.73 8.69 -3.18
C ARG A 116 8.20 10.08 -3.58
N TRP A 117 7.81 10.58 -4.74
CA TRP A 117 8.07 11.97 -5.12
C TRP A 117 7.32 12.98 -4.25
N GLY A 118 6.19 12.58 -3.66
CA GLY A 118 5.53 13.39 -2.64
C GLY A 118 6.40 13.60 -1.39
N ASN A 119 7.14 12.56 -0.97
CA ASN A 119 8.08 12.68 0.14
C ASN A 119 9.25 13.62 -0.16
N PHE A 120 9.71 13.68 -1.41
CA PHE A 120 10.70 14.68 -1.84
C PHE A 120 10.22 16.11 -1.57
N PHE A 121 8.99 16.44 -1.98
CA PHE A 121 8.42 17.79 -1.79
C PHE A 121 8.11 18.12 -0.33
N ASN A 122 7.90 17.11 0.49
CA ASN A 122 7.71 17.28 1.93
C ASN A 122 9.04 17.24 2.72
N HIS A 123 10.19 17.03 2.06
CA HIS A 123 11.48 16.82 2.70
C HIS A 123 11.49 15.66 3.70
N GLU A 124 10.84 14.54 3.35
CA GLU A 124 10.70 13.34 4.18
C GLU A 124 11.52 12.17 3.61
N ILE A 125 11.82 11.18 4.45
CA ILE A 125 12.43 9.90 4.07
C ILE A 125 13.86 10.10 3.55
N TYR A 126 14.71 10.65 4.42
CA TYR A 126 16.14 10.74 4.20
C TYR A 126 16.90 9.80 5.13
N GLY A 127 18.12 9.46 4.74
CA GLY A 127 19.05 8.66 5.54
C GLY A 127 19.87 9.49 6.53
N VAL A 128 20.66 8.78 7.36
CA VAL A 128 21.48 9.37 8.42
C VAL A 128 22.49 10.40 7.88
N HIS A 129 23.00 10.21 6.67
CA HIS A 129 23.90 11.14 5.98
C HIS A 129 23.20 11.94 4.87
N ASN A 130 21.90 12.15 5.02
CA ASN A 130 21.05 12.86 4.05
C ASN A 130 20.89 12.12 2.69
N GLU A 131 21.06 10.80 2.68
CA GLU A 131 20.79 10.00 1.48
C GLU A 131 19.32 10.10 1.08
N PRO A 132 19.01 10.25 -0.22
CA PRO A 132 17.64 10.37 -0.70
C PRO A 132 16.94 8.99 -0.75
N ILE A 133 16.56 8.45 0.40
CA ILE A 133 15.93 7.13 0.50
C ILE A 133 14.63 7.07 -0.30
N TRP A 134 13.86 8.17 -0.33
CA TRP A 134 12.66 8.30 -1.15
C TRP A 134 12.95 8.00 -2.65
N LEU A 135 14.11 8.43 -3.16
CA LEU A 135 14.52 8.19 -4.55
C LEU A 135 14.93 6.72 -4.75
N TYR A 136 15.68 6.14 -3.81
CA TYR A 136 16.07 4.73 -3.87
C TYR A 136 14.84 3.83 -3.87
N GLU A 137 13.90 4.07 -2.96
CA GLU A 137 12.63 3.34 -2.95
C GLU A 137 11.83 3.55 -4.24
N SER A 138 11.76 4.78 -4.77
CA SER A 138 11.07 5.07 -6.02
C SER A 138 11.63 4.25 -7.19
N ILE A 139 12.95 4.26 -7.37
CA ILE A 139 13.61 3.53 -8.46
C ILE A 139 13.42 2.01 -8.30
N LEU A 140 13.65 1.47 -7.10
CA LEU A 140 13.51 0.04 -6.84
C LEU A 140 12.09 -0.43 -7.09
N LEU A 141 11.09 0.32 -6.65
CA LEU A 141 9.68 -0.01 -6.88
C LEU A 141 9.28 0.09 -8.35
N PHE A 142 9.80 1.09 -9.08
CA PHE A 142 9.54 1.22 -10.51
C PHE A 142 10.15 0.06 -11.31
N VAL A 143 11.40 -0.30 -11.03
CA VAL A 143 12.05 -1.46 -11.67
C VAL A 143 11.29 -2.75 -11.35
N PHE A 144 10.89 -2.92 -10.11
CA PHE A 144 10.08 -4.06 -9.71
C PHE A 144 8.71 -4.10 -10.41
N PHE A 145 8.06 -2.97 -10.59
CA PHE A 145 6.82 -2.89 -11.38
C PHE A 145 7.02 -3.44 -12.80
N LEU A 146 8.13 -3.07 -13.47
CA LEU A 146 8.43 -3.55 -14.82
C LEU A 146 8.60 -5.06 -14.88
N PHE A 147 9.07 -5.66 -13.79
CA PHE A 147 9.23 -7.10 -13.63
C PHE A 147 7.90 -7.79 -13.26
N VAL A 148 7.28 -7.39 -12.14
CA VAL A 148 6.12 -8.09 -11.57
C VAL A 148 4.90 -8.09 -12.50
N ARG A 149 4.72 -7.05 -13.31
CA ARG A 149 3.62 -6.97 -14.28
C ARG A 149 3.68 -8.04 -15.39
N LYS A 150 4.85 -8.66 -15.61
CA LYS A 150 5.06 -9.71 -16.59
C LYS A 150 4.80 -11.12 -16.03
N LEU A 151 4.75 -11.25 -14.74
CA LEU A 151 4.47 -12.53 -14.08
C LEU A 151 3.02 -12.93 -14.30
N LYS A 152 2.79 -14.23 -14.41
CA LYS A 152 1.45 -14.83 -14.56
C LYS A 152 0.88 -15.31 -13.21
N HIS A 153 1.76 -15.68 -12.28
CA HIS A 153 1.40 -16.30 -10.99
C HIS A 153 2.18 -15.66 -9.84
N HIS A 154 1.71 -15.86 -8.64
CA HIS A 154 2.38 -15.49 -7.37
C HIS A 154 2.69 -13.98 -7.21
N GLN A 155 2.01 -13.11 -7.95
CA GLN A 155 2.33 -11.69 -7.98
C GLN A 155 2.22 -11.04 -6.59
N THR A 156 1.20 -11.41 -5.82
CA THR A 156 1.01 -10.93 -4.44
C THR A 156 2.15 -11.41 -3.53
N ALA A 157 2.49 -12.67 -3.60
CA ALA A 157 3.53 -13.26 -2.78
C ALA A 157 4.91 -12.66 -3.09
N ILE A 158 5.24 -12.54 -4.37
CA ILE A 158 6.52 -11.99 -4.84
C ILE A 158 6.63 -10.51 -4.45
N TYR A 159 5.55 -9.74 -4.53
CA TYR A 159 5.53 -8.35 -4.07
C TYR A 159 5.79 -8.25 -2.56
N LEU A 160 5.14 -9.07 -1.74
CA LEU A 160 5.34 -9.05 -0.30
C LEU A 160 6.79 -9.36 0.07
N ILE A 161 7.39 -10.37 -0.56
CA ILE A 161 8.80 -10.73 -0.34
C ILE A 161 9.71 -9.58 -0.77
N TYR A 162 9.53 -9.08 -1.99
CA TYR A 162 10.38 -8.02 -2.54
C TYR A 162 10.31 -6.74 -1.70
N TYR A 163 9.09 -6.28 -1.41
CA TYR A 163 8.89 -5.08 -0.60
C TYR A 163 9.45 -5.26 0.82
N GLY A 164 9.22 -6.43 1.43
CA GLY A 164 9.79 -6.77 2.74
C GLY A 164 11.31 -6.71 2.74
N VAL A 165 11.98 -7.29 1.74
CA VAL A 165 13.45 -7.26 1.63
C VAL A 165 13.97 -5.83 1.48
N ILE A 166 13.42 -5.06 0.54
CA ILE A 166 13.86 -3.67 0.32
C ILE A 166 13.64 -2.83 1.58
N ARG A 167 12.46 -2.93 2.16
CA ARG A 167 12.12 -2.15 3.35
C ARG A 167 13.00 -2.51 4.54
N PHE A 168 13.31 -3.79 4.72
CA PHE A 168 14.22 -4.25 5.76
C PHE A 168 15.63 -3.67 5.60
N ILE A 169 16.17 -3.70 4.37
CA ILE A 169 17.52 -3.19 4.08
C ILE A 169 17.58 -1.67 4.22
N LEU A 170 16.65 -0.94 3.63
CA LEU A 170 16.66 0.52 3.67
C LEU A 170 16.42 1.09 5.06
N GLU A 171 15.79 0.33 5.95
CA GLU A 171 15.56 0.76 7.33
C GLU A 171 16.85 0.95 8.13
N PHE A 172 17.96 0.28 7.78
CA PHE A 172 19.25 0.46 8.46
C PHE A 172 19.85 1.86 8.26
N ILE A 173 19.48 2.54 7.20
CA ILE A 173 20.01 3.86 6.84
C ILE A 173 19.02 5.00 7.04
N ARG A 174 17.76 4.71 7.42
CA ARG A 174 16.72 5.72 7.66
C ARG A 174 16.89 6.39 9.01
N THR A 175 16.49 7.67 9.09
CA THR A 175 16.48 8.45 10.35
C THR A 175 15.16 8.37 11.09
N ASP A 176 14.06 8.18 10.38
CA ASP A 176 12.68 8.20 10.90
C ASP A 176 12.19 6.80 11.29
N THR A 177 13.02 6.06 12.03
CA THR A 177 12.72 4.69 12.46
C THR A 177 11.99 4.69 13.81
N ILE A 178 11.01 3.79 13.95
CA ILE A 178 10.33 3.53 15.23
C ILE A 178 10.97 2.31 15.87
N PRO A 179 11.67 2.45 17.01
CA PRO A 179 12.35 1.32 17.66
C PRO A 179 11.34 0.31 18.22
N LEU A 180 11.65 -0.97 18.06
CA LEU A 180 10.93 -2.09 18.65
C LEU A 180 11.97 -3.10 19.17
N PHE A 181 12.33 -3.02 20.46
CA PHE A 181 13.40 -3.81 21.07
C PHE A 181 14.72 -3.68 20.29
N MET A 182 15.22 -4.77 19.70
CA MET A 182 16.51 -4.84 18.97
C MET A 182 16.41 -4.46 17.48
N ILE A 183 15.20 -4.35 16.93
CA ILE A 183 14.93 -4.02 15.52
C ILE A 183 13.91 -2.89 15.45
N SER A 184 13.75 -2.26 14.29
CA SER A 184 12.66 -1.30 14.09
C SER A 184 11.32 -1.99 13.84
N PHE A 185 10.24 -1.27 14.12
CA PHE A 185 8.88 -1.75 13.81
C PHE A 185 8.72 -2.07 12.31
N ALA A 186 9.33 -1.27 11.44
CA ALA A 186 9.30 -1.52 10.01
C ALA A 186 10.08 -2.77 9.61
N GLN A 187 11.22 -3.07 10.26
CA GLN A 187 11.96 -4.32 10.06
C GLN A 187 11.15 -5.54 10.50
N PHE A 188 10.48 -5.46 11.64
CA PHE A 188 9.58 -6.52 12.09
C PHE A 188 8.46 -6.80 11.08
N LEU A 189 7.77 -5.75 10.61
CA LEU A 189 6.74 -5.90 9.58
C LEU A 189 7.31 -6.45 8.26
N SER A 190 8.52 -6.06 7.90
CA SER A 190 9.20 -6.56 6.70
C SER A 190 9.41 -8.07 6.75
N LEU A 191 9.85 -8.58 7.91
CA LEU A 191 9.98 -10.04 8.12
C LEU A 191 8.62 -10.75 8.03
N LEU A 192 7.57 -10.16 8.60
CA LEU A 192 6.21 -10.71 8.47
C LEU A 192 5.77 -10.76 7.00
N PHE A 193 6.04 -9.73 6.20
CA PHE A 193 5.70 -9.73 4.78
C PHE A 193 6.46 -10.81 4.01
N ILE A 194 7.74 -11.03 4.30
CA ILE A 194 8.54 -12.10 3.69
C ILE A 194 7.93 -13.46 4.03
N VAL A 195 7.64 -13.71 5.32
CA VAL A 195 7.06 -14.98 5.76
C VAL A 195 5.69 -15.22 5.12
N LEU A 196 4.82 -14.20 5.11
CA LEU A 196 3.50 -14.29 4.46
C LEU A 196 3.63 -14.56 2.96
N GLY A 197 4.56 -13.91 2.28
CA GLY A 197 4.82 -14.17 0.86
C GLY A 197 5.23 -15.62 0.61
N LEU A 198 6.12 -16.19 1.42
CA LEU A 198 6.53 -17.59 1.31
C LEU A 198 5.36 -18.57 1.58
N ILE A 199 4.52 -18.27 2.57
CA ILE A 199 3.32 -19.07 2.87
C ILE A 199 2.36 -19.03 1.67
N ILE A 200 2.14 -17.86 1.05
CA ILE A 200 1.25 -17.72 -0.10
C ILE A 200 1.79 -18.52 -1.29
N ILE A 201 3.09 -18.48 -1.58
CA ILE A 201 3.68 -19.28 -2.66
C ILE A 201 3.42 -20.78 -2.42
N LYS A 202 3.70 -21.26 -1.20
CA LYS A 202 3.45 -22.66 -0.85
C LYS A 202 1.98 -23.04 -1.04
N TYR A 203 1.07 -22.18 -0.60
CA TYR A 203 -0.36 -22.40 -0.74
C TYR A 203 -0.85 -22.40 -2.20
N GLU A 204 -0.34 -21.49 -3.03
CA GLU A 204 -0.69 -21.46 -4.45
C GLU A 204 -0.16 -22.68 -5.20
N ASN A 205 1.06 -23.15 -4.88
CA ASN A 205 1.65 -24.36 -5.48
C ASN A 205 0.91 -25.66 -5.11
N THR A 206 0.23 -25.72 -3.97
CA THR A 206 -0.59 -26.89 -3.59
C THR A 206 -1.96 -26.93 -4.27
N ARG A 207 -2.30 -25.86 -5.00
CA ARG A 207 -3.61 -25.73 -5.69
C ARG A 207 -3.55 -26.06 -7.18
N HIS A 208 -2.36 -26.23 -7.72
CA HIS A 208 -2.09 -26.67 -9.09
C HIS A 208 -1.58 -28.11 -9.11
#